data_a5acb22db6fd2701107514e0630fb048
#
_entry.id   a5acb22db6fd2701107514e0630fb048
#
_cell.length_a   1.000
_cell.length_b   1.000
_cell.length_c   1.000
_cell.angle_alpha   90.00
_cell.angle_beta   90.00
_cell.angle_gamma   90.00
#
_symmetry.space_group_name_H-M   'P 1'
#
loop_
_entity.id
_entity.type
_entity.pdbx_description
1 polymer ?
#
loop_
_entity_poly.entity_id
_entity_poly.type
_entity_poly.pdbx_seq_one_letter_code
_entity_poly.pdbx_strand_id
1 'polypeptide(L)'
;MLGRFHEVSIETADIRESVQFYERLGLVQASTTDTWMHPYGVLTDGRLFIGLHQRRFASPTLTFVRPGIAGALEEFTSRGIELTVCHTGEDIFNEIGFNDPAGHAVSVLEARTYSPVGGPGASGSLCGYFNEISLPAADFEQAREFWEPLGFVATGEEEEPYLHLALTSDHLDIAFHRARTSDAPLLVFSDPEMAVRLSRLRELGIEFSRELPRGLDRDSNALIEAPEGTMLLLLQETSS
;
A
#
# COMPACT_ATOMS: atom_id res chain seq x y z
N MET A 1 -17.34 -5.40 -0.85
CA MET A 1 -17.08 -6.28 -2.00
C MET A 1 -15.68 -6.90 -1.93
N LEU A 2 -14.61 -6.13 -1.75
CA LEU A 2 -13.23 -6.65 -1.70
C LEU A 2 -12.93 -7.50 -0.46
N GLY A 3 -13.64 -7.33 0.63
CA GLY A 3 -13.32 -7.90 1.93
C GLY A 3 -12.40 -7.00 2.73
N ARG A 4 -11.55 -7.59 3.59
CA ARG A 4 -10.62 -6.85 4.42
C ARG A 4 -9.30 -6.65 3.70
N PHE A 5 -8.73 -5.44 3.78
CA PHE A 5 -7.37 -5.19 3.33
C PHE A 5 -6.38 -6.07 4.10
N HIS A 6 -5.51 -6.72 3.38
CA HIS A 6 -4.55 -7.69 3.92
C HIS A 6 -3.16 -7.08 4.00
N GLU A 7 -2.62 -6.67 2.84
CA GLU A 7 -1.28 -6.09 2.73
C GLU A 7 -1.10 -5.33 1.41
N VAL A 8 -0.08 -4.51 1.36
CA VAL A 8 0.54 -4.13 0.09
C VAL A 8 1.54 -5.23 -0.26
N SER A 9 1.24 -6.02 -1.29
CA SER A 9 2.15 -7.05 -1.78
C SER A 9 3.18 -6.44 -2.71
N ILE A 10 4.46 -6.65 -2.41
CA ILE A 10 5.59 -6.05 -3.10
C ILE A 10 6.52 -7.13 -3.61
N GLU A 11 6.86 -7.06 -4.90
CA GLU A 11 7.93 -7.88 -5.48
C GLU A 11 9.29 -7.42 -4.98
N THR A 12 10.14 -8.35 -4.56
CA THR A 12 11.53 -8.08 -4.26
C THR A 12 12.45 -9.13 -4.87
N ALA A 13 13.61 -8.70 -5.36
CA ALA A 13 14.67 -9.58 -5.84
C ALA A 13 15.47 -10.21 -4.70
N ASP A 14 15.64 -9.47 -3.59
CA ASP A 14 16.33 -9.92 -2.37
C ASP A 14 15.48 -9.55 -1.13
N ILE A 15 14.77 -10.55 -0.62
CA ILE A 15 13.88 -10.38 0.53
C ILE A 15 14.64 -9.98 1.81
N ARG A 16 15.92 -10.40 1.95
CA ARG A 16 16.70 -10.05 3.14
C ARG A 16 17.09 -8.58 3.14
N GLU A 17 17.48 -8.07 1.99
CA GLU A 17 17.83 -6.67 1.81
C GLU A 17 16.62 -5.78 2.11
N SER A 18 15.44 -6.10 1.53
CA SER A 18 14.20 -5.37 1.78
C SER A 18 13.78 -5.45 3.25
N VAL A 19 13.81 -6.63 3.88
CA VAL A 19 13.48 -6.79 5.30
C VAL A 19 14.39 -5.90 6.17
N GLN A 20 15.72 -5.95 5.96
CA GLN A 20 16.66 -5.14 6.72
C GLN A 20 16.44 -3.64 6.53
N PHE A 21 16.04 -3.23 5.33
CA PHE A 21 15.70 -1.84 5.06
C PHE A 21 14.50 -1.38 5.89
N TYR A 22 13.38 -2.11 5.85
CA TYR A 22 12.18 -1.75 6.60
C TYR A 22 12.37 -1.85 8.13
N GLU A 23 13.17 -2.81 8.60
CA GLU A 23 13.56 -2.89 10.02
C GLU A 23 14.36 -1.65 10.47
N ARG A 24 15.23 -1.10 9.63
CA ARG A 24 15.93 0.17 9.91
C ARG A 24 14.99 1.36 9.99
N LEU A 25 13.85 1.32 9.28
CA LEU A 25 12.78 2.30 9.40
C LEU A 25 11.90 2.09 10.64
N GLY A 26 12.16 1.04 11.43
CA GLY A 26 11.43 0.72 12.66
C GLY A 26 10.19 -0.16 12.47
N LEU A 27 9.94 -0.68 11.25
CA LEU A 27 8.93 -1.70 11.08
C LEU A 27 9.40 -3.01 11.71
N VAL A 28 8.47 -3.86 12.13
CA VAL A 28 8.76 -5.16 12.71
C VAL A 28 8.21 -6.28 11.85
N GLN A 29 8.87 -7.43 11.87
CA GLN A 29 8.32 -8.61 11.20
C GLN A 29 7.04 -9.08 11.90
N ALA A 30 5.99 -9.25 11.11
CA ALA A 30 4.72 -9.80 11.58
C ALA A 30 4.72 -11.33 11.50
N SER A 31 4.03 -11.97 12.44
CA SER A 31 3.78 -13.40 12.34
C SER A 31 2.66 -13.66 11.35
N THR A 32 2.89 -14.57 10.41
CA THR A 32 1.89 -15.01 9.45
C THR A 32 1.78 -16.54 9.45
N THR A 33 0.57 -17.04 9.20
CA THR A 33 0.31 -18.45 8.93
C THR A 33 0.22 -18.75 7.44
N ASP A 34 0.39 -17.73 6.61
CA ASP A 34 0.33 -17.87 5.17
C ASP A 34 1.54 -18.66 4.67
N THR A 35 1.27 -19.62 3.78
CA THR A 35 2.30 -20.47 3.19
C THR A 35 2.35 -20.23 1.69
N TRP A 36 3.46 -19.66 1.25
CA TRP A 36 3.73 -19.43 -0.16
C TRP A 36 4.78 -20.41 -0.68
N MET A 37 4.72 -20.73 -1.98
CA MET A 37 5.72 -21.57 -2.68
C MET A 37 7.05 -20.84 -2.93
N HIS A 38 7.18 -19.58 -2.53
CA HIS A 38 8.36 -18.74 -2.67
C HIS A 38 8.68 -18.05 -1.34
N PRO A 39 9.91 -17.52 -1.15
CA PRO A 39 10.23 -16.73 0.03
C PRO A 39 9.27 -15.56 0.19
N TYR A 40 8.73 -15.43 1.39
CA TYR A 40 7.75 -14.44 1.77
C TYR A 40 8.01 -13.95 3.18
N GLY A 41 7.83 -12.66 3.42
CA GLY A 41 7.93 -12.04 4.74
C GLY A 41 7.03 -10.83 4.85
N VAL A 42 6.52 -10.55 6.04
CA VAL A 42 5.63 -9.42 6.29
C VAL A 42 6.23 -8.48 7.31
N LEU A 43 6.25 -7.20 6.99
CA LEU A 43 6.66 -6.11 7.90
C LEU A 43 5.43 -5.27 8.24
N THR A 44 5.43 -4.69 9.45
CA THR A 44 4.34 -3.82 9.88
C THR A 44 4.83 -2.76 10.86
N ASP A 45 4.18 -1.60 10.84
CA ASP A 45 4.24 -0.55 11.86
C ASP A 45 3.06 -0.62 12.84
N GLY A 46 2.19 -1.64 12.69
CA GLY A 46 0.95 -1.82 13.45
C GLY A 46 -0.30 -1.34 12.70
N ARG A 47 -0.16 -0.59 11.61
CA ARG A 47 -1.25 -0.07 10.75
C ARG A 47 -1.17 -0.63 9.34
N LEU A 48 0.00 -0.51 8.71
CA LEU A 48 0.27 -1.05 7.40
C LEU A 48 0.92 -2.44 7.52
N PHE A 49 0.55 -3.35 6.64
CA PHE A 49 1.27 -4.58 6.38
C PHE A 49 1.88 -4.52 4.99
N ILE A 50 3.18 -4.77 4.91
CA ILE A 50 3.95 -4.87 3.68
C ILE A 50 4.35 -6.33 3.49
N GLY A 51 3.75 -7.00 2.51
CA GLY A 51 4.09 -8.36 2.12
C GLY A 51 5.21 -8.36 1.08
N LEU A 52 6.40 -8.83 1.44
CA LEU A 52 7.55 -8.95 0.55
C LEU A 52 7.55 -10.34 -0.07
N HIS A 53 7.46 -10.41 -1.39
CA HIS A 53 7.42 -11.65 -2.16
C HIS A 53 8.63 -11.74 -3.08
N GLN A 54 9.47 -12.76 -2.89
CA GLN A 54 10.59 -13.00 -3.80
C GLN A 54 10.12 -13.82 -5.02
N ARG A 55 9.22 -13.21 -5.79
CA ARG A 55 8.71 -13.69 -7.08
C ARG A 55 8.25 -12.52 -7.92
N ARG A 56 8.16 -12.71 -9.24
CA ARG A 56 7.66 -11.68 -10.17
C ARG A 56 6.14 -11.66 -10.24
N PHE A 57 5.56 -10.45 -10.12
CA PHE A 57 4.15 -10.14 -10.33
C PHE A 57 3.97 -8.62 -10.55
N ALA A 58 2.76 -8.16 -10.78
CA ALA A 58 2.48 -6.72 -10.85
C ALA A 58 2.63 -6.08 -9.46
N SER A 59 3.66 -5.27 -9.27
CA SER A 59 4.03 -4.70 -7.97
C SER A 59 4.04 -3.16 -8.03
N PRO A 60 3.52 -2.49 -6.98
CA PRO A 60 2.79 -3.06 -5.84
C PRO A 60 1.39 -3.55 -6.22
N THR A 61 0.89 -4.55 -5.50
CA THR A 61 -0.50 -5.03 -5.59
C THR A 61 -1.24 -4.75 -4.28
N LEU A 62 -2.44 -4.18 -4.36
CA LEU A 62 -3.33 -4.06 -3.20
C LEU A 62 -4.02 -5.40 -2.97
N THR A 63 -3.67 -6.08 -1.89
CA THR A 63 -4.16 -7.43 -1.60
C THR A 63 -5.22 -7.40 -0.51
N PHE A 64 -6.39 -7.96 -0.83
CA PHE A 64 -7.52 -8.10 0.07
C PHE A 64 -7.81 -9.58 0.34
N VAL A 65 -8.52 -9.85 1.43
CA VAL A 65 -8.97 -11.20 1.77
C VAL A 65 -10.47 -11.22 2.04
N ARG A 66 -11.15 -12.22 1.49
CA ARG A 66 -12.57 -12.48 1.79
C ARG A 66 -12.88 -13.98 1.70
N PRO A 67 -13.90 -14.48 2.41
CA PRO A 67 -14.41 -15.81 2.19
C PRO A 67 -15.30 -15.87 0.93
N GLY A 68 -15.38 -17.04 0.30
CA GLY A 68 -16.38 -17.35 -0.74
C GLY A 68 -16.16 -16.65 -2.07
N ILE A 69 -14.92 -16.52 -2.53
CA ILE A 69 -14.57 -15.84 -3.81
C ILE A 69 -15.28 -16.47 -4.99
N ALA A 70 -15.34 -17.80 -5.08
CA ALA A 70 -15.99 -18.48 -6.20
C ALA A 70 -17.47 -18.08 -6.36
N GLY A 71 -18.18 -17.86 -5.26
CA GLY A 71 -19.57 -17.37 -5.27
C GLY A 71 -19.71 -15.89 -5.57
N ALA A 72 -18.63 -15.14 -5.52
CA ALA A 72 -18.62 -13.68 -5.69
C ALA A 72 -18.17 -13.24 -7.10
N LEU A 73 -17.79 -14.14 -7.99
CA LEU A 73 -17.29 -13.77 -9.33
C LEU A 73 -18.27 -12.89 -10.10
N GLU A 74 -19.56 -13.20 -10.01
CA GLU A 74 -20.60 -12.43 -10.69
C GLU A 74 -20.69 -10.98 -10.17
N GLU A 75 -20.35 -10.72 -8.90
CA GLU A 75 -20.32 -9.37 -8.34
C GLU A 75 -19.29 -8.49 -9.05
N PHE A 76 -18.15 -9.04 -9.45
CA PHE A 76 -17.09 -8.33 -10.14
C PHE A 76 -17.40 -8.16 -11.63
N THR A 77 -17.76 -9.24 -12.31
CA THR A 77 -18.01 -9.22 -13.76
C THR A 77 -19.24 -8.40 -14.13
N SER A 78 -20.31 -8.40 -13.32
CA SER A 78 -21.51 -7.58 -13.54
C SER A 78 -21.25 -6.08 -13.42
N ARG A 79 -20.14 -5.68 -12.79
CA ARG A 79 -19.67 -4.28 -12.72
C ARG A 79 -18.69 -3.92 -13.83
N GLY A 80 -18.47 -4.83 -14.79
CA GLY A 80 -17.53 -4.62 -15.89
C GLY A 80 -16.05 -4.76 -15.50
N ILE A 81 -15.75 -5.34 -14.33
CA ILE A 81 -14.37 -5.59 -13.90
C ILE A 81 -13.82 -6.80 -14.67
N GLU A 82 -12.79 -6.56 -15.47
CA GLU A 82 -12.07 -7.61 -16.19
C GLU A 82 -11.06 -8.29 -15.26
N LEU A 83 -11.20 -9.60 -15.06
CA LEU A 83 -10.29 -10.37 -14.23
C LEU A 83 -9.01 -10.70 -15.01
N THR A 84 -7.86 -10.28 -14.48
CA THR A 84 -6.53 -10.66 -15.00
C THR A 84 -6.05 -11.99 -14.44
N VAL A 85 -6.55 -12.37 -13.25
CA VAL A 85 -6.33 -13.66 -12.60
C VAL A 85 -7.70 -14.20 -12.15
N CYS A 86 -7.95 -15.48 -12.39
CA CYS A 86 -9.15 -16.14 -11.90
C CYS A 86 -8.82 -17.62 -11.63
N HIS A 87 -8.43 -17.89 -10.39
CA HIS A 87 -8.19 -19.23 -9.88
C HIS A 87 -9.29 -19.56 -8.88
N THR A 88 -10.25 -20.42 -9.24
CA THR A 88 -11.34 -20.82 -8.35
C THR A 88 -11.64 -22.29 -8.51
N GLY A 89 -11.80 -23.00 -7.39
CA GLY A 89 -12.08 -24.44 -7.37
C GLY A 89 -12.16 -24.99 -5.95
N GLU A 90 -12.54 -26.26 -5.80
CA GLU A 90 -12.72 -26.87 -4.48
C GLU A 90 -11.39 -27.22 -3.81
N ASP A 91 -10.37 -27.60 -4.59
CA ASP A 91 -9.09 -28.12 -4.10
C ASP A 91 -7.90 -27.19 -4.41
N ILE A 92 -8.18 -25.91 -4.71
CA ILE A 92 -7.14 -24.91 -4.99
C ILE A 92 -7.29 -23.70 -4.09
N PHE A 93 -6.20 -22.96 -3.96
CA PHE A 93 -6.25 -21.64 -3.31
C PHE A 93 -6.95 -20.66 -4.25
N ASN A 94 -8.13 -20.19 -3.84
CA ASN A 94 -8.93 -19.29 -4.65
C ASN A 94 -8.37 -17.87 -4.60
N GLU A 95 -8.20 -17.31 -5.79
CA GLU A 95 -7.66 -15.98 -6.01
C GLU A 95 -8.32 -15.36 -7.24
N ILE A 96 -8.66 -14.09 -7.15
CA ILE A 96 -8.96 -13.26 -8.32
C ILE A 96 -8.06 -12.03 -8.32
N GLY A 97 -7.68 -11.58 -9.51
CA GLY A 97 -6.92 -10.36 -9.70
C GLY A 97 -7.53 -9.53 -10.82
N PHE A 98 -7.39 -8.22 -10.71
CA PHE A 98 -7.81 -7.26 -11.72
C PHE A 98 -6.97 -5.99 -11.61
N ASN A 99 -7.08 -5.11 -12.60
CA ASN A 99 -6.48 -3.78 -12.53
C ASN A 99 -7.56 -2.73 -12.38
N ASP A 100 -7.25 -1.65 -11.66
CA ASP A 100 -8.06 -0.47 -11.70
C ASP A 100 -7.91 0.28 -13.05
N PRO A 101 -8.69 1.32 -13.33
CA PRO A 101 -8.61 2.05 -14.60
C PRO A 101 -7.25 2.73 -14.87
N ALA A 102 -6.47 3.00 -13.82
CA ALA A 102 -5.13 3.56 -13.93
C ALA A 102 -4.04 2.48 -14.11
N GLY A 103 -4.42 1.19 -14.03
CA GLY A 103 -3.54 0.03 -14.22
C GLY A 103 -2.97 -0.54 -12.92
N HIS A 104 -3.42 -0.08 -11.75
CA HIS A 104 -2.94 -0.61 -10.47
C HIS A 104 -3.54 -1.97 -10.18
N ALA A 105 -2.67 -2.91 -9.82
CA ALA A 105 -3.06 -4.27 -9.56
C ALA A 105 -3.78 -4.43 -8.21
N VAL A 106 -4.86 -5.19 -8.23
CA VAL A 106 -5.64 -5.59 -7.06
C VAL A 106 -5.75 -7.12 -7.05
N SER A 107 -5.49 -7.73 -5.90
CA SER A 107 -5.71 -9.16 -5.67
C SER A 107 -6.70 -9.37 -4.54
N VAL A 108 -7.58 -10.34 -4.69
CA VAL A 108 -8.49 -10.78 -3.63
C VAL A 108 -8.27 -12.29 -3.42
N LEU A 109 -7.83 -12.63 -2.21
CA LEU A 109 -7.50 -13.99 -1.80
C LEU A 109 -8.63 -14.57 -0.95
N GLU A 110 -8.88 -15.87 -1.09
CA GLU A 110 -9.85 -16.53 -0.24
C GLU A 110 -9.22 -16.90 1.11
N ALA A 111 -9.69 -16.25 2.18
CA ALA A 111 -9.33 -16.61 3.53
C ALA A 111 -10.54 -16.53 4.48
N ARG A 112 -10.60 -17.47 5.42
CA ARG A 112 -11.61 -17.48 6.50
C ARG A 112 -11.10 -16.80 7.77
N THR A 113 -9.81 -16.73 7.93
CA THR A 113 -9.10 -16.07 9.03
C THR A 113 -8.13 -15.04 8.48
N TYR A 114 -7.93 -13.99 9.26
CA TYR A 114 -7.00 -12.93 8.87
C TYR A 114 -5.63 -13.18 9.47
N SER A 115 -4.63 -13.17 8.62
CA SER A 115 -3.20 -13.18 8.91
C SER A 115 -2.59 -12.18 7.91
N PRO A 116 -1.57 -11.42 8.23
CA PRO A 116 -0.74 -11.50 9.43
C PRO A 116 -1.33 -10.77 10.66
N VAL A 117 -0.80 -11.11 11.84
CA VAL A 117 -1.11 -10.41 13.09
C VAL A 117 0.12 -9.60 13.50
N GLY A 118 -0.07 -8.33 13.82
CA GLY A 118 1.01 -7.48 14.33
C GLY A 118 1.65 -8.07 15.56
N GLY A 119 2.98 -8.18 15.55
CA GLY A 119 3.75 -8.68 16.70
C GLY A 119 3.77 -7.68 17.86
N PRO A 120 4.14 -8.13 19.08
CA PRO A 120 4.40 -7.23 20.19
C PRO A 120 5.57 -6.31 19.82
N GLY A 121 5.34 -5.00 19.88
CA GLY A 121 6.33 -3.97 19.52
C GLY A 121 6.02 -3.19 18.24
N ALA A 122 4.97 -3.54 17.48
CA ALA A 122 4.48 -2.73 16.39
C ALA A 122 3.79 -1.46 16.94
N SER A 123 4.60 -0.51 17.40
CA SER A 123 4.12 0.73 18.04
C SER A 123 4.41 1.98 17.20
N GLY A 124 4.46 1.83 15.90
CA GLY A 124 4.78 2.88 14.95
C GLY A 124 6.21 2.78 14.40
N SER A 125 6.41 3.35 13.23
CA SER A 125 7.70 3.41 12.55
C SER A 125 8.43 4.73 12.80
N LEU A 126 9.70 4.82 12.39
CA LEU A 126 10.42 6.09 12.33
C LEU A 126 9.89 7.00 11.22
N CYS A 127 9.09 6.45 10.29
CA CYS A 127 8.45 7.21 9.23
C CYS A 127 7.25 8.06 9.70
N GLY A 128 6.77 7.86 10.93
CA GLY A 128 5.54 8.50 11.44
C GLY A 128 4.35 7.56 11.34
N TYR A 129 3.16 8.13 11.22
CA TYR A 129 1.91 7.39 11.08
C TYR A 129 1.63 7.11 9.60
N PHE A 130 1.33 5.86 9.28
CA PHE A 130 0.85 5.51 7.95
C PHE A 130 -0.55 6.10 7.74
N ASN A 131 -0.71 6.87 6.69
CA ASN A 131 -1.98 7.52 6.34
C ASN A 131 -2.71 6.75 5.23
N GLU A 132 -2.05 6.58 4.08
CA GLU A 132 -2.70 6.10 2.87
C GLU A 132 -1.70 5.49 1.88
N ILE A 133 -2.23 4.81 0.88
CA ILE A 133 -1.51 4.44 -0.34
C ILE A 133 -1.97 5.41 -1.43
N SER A 134 -1.05 6.23 -1.93
CA SER A 134 -1.35 7.19 -2.98
C SER A 134 -0.88 6.66 -4.32
N LEU A 135 -1.79 6.59 -5.29
CA LEU A 135 -1.63 5.96 -6.60
C LEU A 135 -1.66 7.01 -7.71
N PRO A 136 -0.77 6.95 -8.72
CA PRO A 136 -0.84 7.88 -9.83
C PRO A 136 -2.07 7.62 -10.71
N ALA A 137 -2.85 8.66 -11.01
CA ALA A 137 -4.00 8.57 -11.91
C ALA A 137 -4.13 9.81 -12.79
N ALA A 138 -4.47 9.58 -14.07
CA ALA A 138 -4.73 10.64 -15.02
C ALA A 138 -6.16 11.22 -14.89
N ASP A 139 -7.11 10.42 -14.40
CA ASP A 139 -8.52 10.79 -14.27
C ASP A 139 -9.03 10.40 -12.88
N PHE A 140 -9.31 11.41 -12.05
CA PHE A 140 -9.80 11.21 -10.69
C PHE A 140 -11.27 10.78 -10.64
N GLU A 141 -12.06 11.27 -11.61
CA GLU A 141 -13.47 10.88 -11.68
C GLU A 141 -13.59 9.39 -12.02
N GLN A 142 -12.82 8.91 -13.00
CA GLN A 142 -12.79 7.50 -13.36
C GLN A 142 -12.29 6.63 -12.18
N ALA A 143 -11.30 7.10 -11.41
CA ALA A 143 -10.85 6.41 -10.21
C ALA A 143 -11.98 6.33 -9.16
N ARG A 144 -12.69 7.45 -8.91
CA ARG A 144 -13.81 7.50 -7.99
C ARG A 144 -14.93 6.54 -8.40
N GLU A 145 -15.39 6.62 -9.65
CA GLU A 145 -16.45 5.75 -10.19
C GLU A 145 -16.13 4.26 -10.08
N PHE A 146 -14.85 3.90 -10.16
CA PHE A 146 -14.39 2.52 -10.03
C PHE A 146 -14.33 2.06 -8.57
N TRP A 147 -13.76 2.88 -7.66
CA TRP A 147 -13.48 2.45 -6.29
C TRP A 147 -14.66 2.59 -5.33
N GLU A 148 -15.58 3.55 -5.54
CA GLU A 148 -16.78 3.69 -4.69
C GLU A 148 -17.67 2.44 -4.70
N PRO A 149 -18.00 1.80 -5.83
CA PRO A 149 -18.75 0.54 -5.84
C PRO A 149 -18.02 -0.63 -5.16
N LEU A 150 -16.71 -0.53 -4.96
CA LEU A 150 -15.89 -1.55 -4.27
C LEU A 150 -15.89 -1.39 -2.74
N GLY A 151 -16.46 -0.30 -2.23
CA GLY A 151 -16.64 -0.03 -0.80
C GLY A 151 -15.79 1.10 -0.25
N PHE A 152 -15.22 1.92 -1.11
CA PHE A 152 -14.56 3.17 -0.72
C PHE A 152 -15.52 4.34 -0.79
N VAL A 153 -15.24 5.39 -0.05
CA VAL A 153 -16.00 6.66 -0.05
C VAL A 153 -15.02 7.79 -0.37
N ALA A 154 -15.28 8.50 -1.46
CA ALA A 154 -14.47 9.68 -1.79
C ALA A 154 -14.73 10.79 -0.77
N THR A 155 -13.67 11.33 -0.16
CA THR A 155 -13.76 12.45 0.78
C THR A 155 -13.60 13.79 0.09
N GLY A 156 -13.08 13.80 -1.12
CA GLY A 156 -12.93 14.97 -1.99
C GLY A 156 -11.57 15.12 -2.60
N GLU A 157 -11.45 16.11 -3.49
CA GLU A 157 -10.15 16.53 -4.01
C GLU A 157 -9.54 17.56 -3.04
N GLU A 158 -8.27 17.38 -2.70
CA GLU A 158 -7.50 18.26 -1.84
C GLU A 158 -6.29 18.79 -2.61
N GLU A 159 -5.96 20.07 -2.42
CA GLU A 159 -4.81 20.70 -3.09
C GLU A 159 -3.52 20.56 -2.26
N GLU A 160 -3.64 20.35 -0.96
CA GLU A 160 -2.51 20.17 -0.05
C GLU A 160 -2.41 18.72 0.46
N PRO A 161 -1.19 18.21 0.63
CA PRO A 161 0.13 18.79 0.35
C PRO A 161 0.47 18.84 -1.14
N TYR A 162 -0.31 18.20 -1.96
CA TYR A 162 -0.32 18.21 -3.44
C TYR A 162 -1.73 17.82 -3.89
N LEU A 163 -2.10 18.15 -5.11
CA LEU A 163 -3.42 17.80 -5.64
C LEU A 163 -3.62 16.28 -5.67
N HIS A 164 -4.60 15.80 -4.91
CA HIS A 164 -4.99 14.40 -4.83
C HIS A 164 -6.50 14.26 -4.57
N LEU A 165 -7.03 13.09 -4.93
CA LEU A 165 -8.36 12.63 -4.57
C LEU A 165 -8.23 11.59 -3.47
N ALA A 166 -8.76 11.86 -2.28
CA ALA A 166 -8.73 10.93 -1.15
C ALA A 166 -9.99 10.06 -1.09
N LEU A 167 -9.81 8.77 -0.84
CA LEU A 167 -10.89 7.79 -0.64
C LEU A 167 -10.61 6.96 0.61
N THR A 168 -11.63 6.78 1.42
CA THR A 168 -11.53 6.01 2.68
C THR A 168 -12.38 4.75 2.64
N SER A 169 -11.96 3.74 3.37
CA SER A 169 -12.74 2.54 3.68
C SER A 169 -12.52 2.11 5.13
N ASP A 170 -13.23 1.09 5.60
CA ASP A 170 -13.08 0.59 6.98
C ASP A 170 -11.68 0.04 7.28
N HIS A 171 -10.88 -0.25 6.26
CA HIS A 171 -9.63 -0.99 6.42
C HIS A 171 -8.41 -0.37 5.74
N LEU A 172 -8.60 0.58 4.84
CA LEU A 172 -7.52 1.19 4.07
C LEU A 172 -7.98 2.54 3.53
N ASP A 173 -7.14 3.54 3.66
CA ASP A 173 -7.26 4.80 2.94
C ASP A 173 -6.35 4.75 1.70
N ILE A 174 -6.91 5.17 0.56
CA ILE A 174 -6.18 5.32 -0.69
C ILE A 174 -6.35 6.75 -1.20
N ALA A 175 -5.38 7.22 -1.94
CA ALA A 175 -5.51 8.48 -2.67
C ALA A 175 -5.07 8.31 -4.13
N PHE A 176 -5.49 9.24 -4.96
CA PHE A 176 -5.03 9.33 -6.34
C PHE A 176 -4.37 10.68 -6.58
N HIS A 177 -3.13 10.65 -7.04
CA HIS A 177 -2.37 11.85 -7.39
C HIS A 177 -2.04 11.90 -8.88
N ARG A 178 -1.67 13.07 -9.39
CA ARG A 178 -1.24 13.23 -10.77
C ARG A 178 0.21 12.76 -10.96
N ALA A 179 0.54 12.22 -12.13
CA ALA A 179 1.91 11.78 -12.44
C ALA A 179 2.98 12.88 -12.31
N ARG A 180 2.59 14.17 -12.33
CA ARG A 180 3.50 15.30 -12.02
C ARG A 180 3.96 15.34 -10.56
N THR A 181 3.21 14.70 -9.65
CA THR A 181 3.56 14.56 -8.25
C THR A 181 4.52 13.40 -8.06
N SER A 182 4.17 12.24 -8.60
CA SER A 182 4.99 11.04 -8.71
C SER A 182 4.42 10.18 -9.84
N ASP A 183 5.25 9.50 -10.59
CA ASP A 183 4.84 8.49 -11.57
C ASP A 183 4.73 7.07 -10.94
N ALA A 184 5.16 6.93 -9.69
CA ALA A 184 5.09 5.70 -8.91
C ALA A 184 4.07 5.81 -7.76
N PRO A 185 3.48 4.69 -7.32
CA PRO A 185 2.73 4.58 -6.07
C PRO A 185 3.57 5.02 -4.87
N LEU A 186 2.91 5.69 -3.90
CA LEU A 186 3.53 6.20 -2.69
C LEU A 186 2.88 5.57 -1.45
N LEU A 187 3.69 5.07 -0.52
CA LEU A 187 3.25 4.81 0.85
C LEU A 187 3.41 6.11 1.64
N VAL A 188 2.30 6.73 2.03
CA VAL A 188 2.30 8.06 2.65
C VAL A 188 2.23 7.94 4.16
N PHE A 189 3.20 8.59 4.81
CA PHE A 189 3.29 8.69 6.26
C PHE A 189 3.29 10.15 6.67
N SER A 190 2.73 10.48 7.83
CA SER A 190 2.79 11.82 8.38
C SER A 190 3.12 11.84 9.87
N ASP A 191 3.63 12.96 10.32
CA ASP A 191 3.90 13.20 11.75
C ASP A 191 4.04 14.70 12.01
N PRO A 192 3.49 15.22 13.13
CA PRO A 192 3.66 16.63 13.48
C PRO A 192 5.13 17.01 13.80
N GLU A 193 5.98 16.05 14.12
CA GLU A 193 7.40 16.24 14.37
C GLU A 193 8.29 15.59 13.29
N MET A 194 7.84 15.59 12.03
CA MET A 194 8.54 14.91 10.94
C MET A 194 9.99 15.37 10.79
N ALA A 195 10.28 16.64 10.92
CA ALA A 195 11.65 17.15 10.84
C ALA A 195 12.62 16.46 11.84
N VAL A 196 12.14 16.13 13.05
CA VAL A 196 12.91 15.37 14.05
C VAL A 196 13.13 13.94 13.62
N ARG A 197 12.09 13.30 13.05
CA ARG A 197 12.17 11.93 12.51
C ARG A 197 13.16 11.85 11.35
N LEU A 198 13.12 12.82 10.44
CA LEU A 198 14.06 12.88 9.31
C LEU A 198 15.51 13.01 9.78
N SER A 199 15.77 13.79 10.83
CA SER A 199 17.11 13.88 11.40
C SER A 199 17.60 12.52 11.92
N ARG A 200 16.73 11.79 12.63
CA ARG A 200 17.04 10.45 13.13
C ARG A 200 17.24 9.42 11.99
N LEU A 201 16.46 9.48 10.94
CA LEU A 201 16.62 8.60 9.77
C LEU A 201 17.97 8.87 9.08
N ARG A 202 18.39 10.15 8.96
CA ARG A 202 19.73 10.51 8.44
C ARG A 202 20.86 9.94 9.30
N GLU A 203 20.73 10.01 10.63
CA GLU A 203 21.71 9.42 11.57
C GLU A 203 21.85 7.90 11.39
N LEU A 204 20.76 7.23 11.03
CA LEU A 204 20.75 5.80 10.71
C LEU A 204 21.26 5.50 9.28
N GLY A 205 21.68 6.53 8.53
CA GLY A 205 22.19 6.38 7.18
C GLY A 205 21.11 6.04 6.14
N ILE A 206 19.87 6.45 6.36
CA ILE A 206 18.81 6.39 5.36
C ILE A 206 19.01 7.54 4.38
N GLU A 207 19.12 7.20 3.11
CA GLU A 207 19.25 8.18 2.03
C GLU A 207 17.87 8.66 1.58
N PHE A 208 17.75 9.98 1.34
CA PHE A 208 16.52 10.59 0.84
C PHE A 208 16.67 10.89 -0.65
N SER A 209 15.60 10.61 -1.40
CA SER A 209 15.52 10.95 -2.82
C SER A 209 15.67 12.46 -3.04
N ARG A 210 16.29 12.80 -4.16
CA ARG A 210 16.33 14.21 -4.62
C ARG A 210 15.01 14.65 -5.27
N GLU A 211 14.16 13.70 -5.62
CA GLU A 211 12.88 13.91 -6.30
C GLU A 211 11.75 13.96 -5.27
N LEU A 212 11.60 15.09 -4.59
CA LEU A 212 10.45 15.34 -3.72
C LEU A 212 9.33 16.01 -4.54
N PRO A 213 8.04 15.67 -4.33
CA PRO A 213 6.92 16.38 -4.97
C PRO A 213 7.03 17.90 -4.82
N ARG A 214 6.66 18.61 -5.88
CA ARG A 214 6.80 20.08 -5.93
C ARG A 214 5.94 20.73 -4.84
N GLY A 215 6.49 21.75 -4.20
CA GLY A 215 5.81 22.51 -3.13
C GLY A 215 6.13 22.01 -1.74
N LEU A 216 6.66 20.79 -1.59
CA LEU A 216 7.06 20.28 -0.28
C LEU A 216 8.44 20.83 0.15
N ASP A 217 8.51 21.26 1.39
CA ASP A 217 9.75 21.72 2.02
C ASP A 217 10.63 20.51 2.39
N ARG A 218 11.90 20.53 1.96
CA ARG A 218 12.88 19.46 2.17
C ARG A 218 13.42 19.36 3.60
N ASP A 219 13.21 20.35 4.41
CA ASP A 219 13.64 20.35 5.80
C ASP A 219 12.67 19.55 6.69
N SER A 220 11.41 19.50 6.26
CA SER A 220 10.31 18.86 6.99
C SER A 220 9.62 17.72 6.26
N ASN A 221 9.96 17.46 4.97
CA ASN A 221 9.40 16.35 4.20
C ASN A 221 10.50 15.59 3.46
N ALA A 222 10.29 14.31 3.21
CA ALA A 222 11.23 13.48 2.48
C ALA A 222 10.53 12.40 1.64
N LEU A 223 11.23 11.96 0.61
CA LEU A 223 10.89 10.79 -0.18
C LEU A 223 12.03 9.77 -0.01
N ILE A 224 11.68 8.55 0.33
CA ILE A 224 12.62 7.44 0.51
C ILE A 224 12.29 6.37 -0.54
N GLU A 225 13.32 5.80 -1.15
CA GLU A 225 13.17 4.67 -2.06
C GLU A 225 13.73 3.41 -1.37
N ALA A 226 12.92 2.37 -1.28
CA ALA A 226 13.31 1.07 -0.78
C ALA A 226 14.15 0.31 -1.82
N PRO A 227 14.91 -0.73 -1.45
CA PRO A 227 15.76 -1.48 -2.38
C PRO A 227 15.02 -2.07 -3.58
N GLU A 228 13.76 -2.41 -3.41
CA GLU A 228 12.90 -2.93 -4.47
C GLU A 228 12.11 -1.86 -5.23
N GLY A 229 12.40 -0.57 -4.99
CA GLY A 229 11.81 0.56 -5.70
C GLY A 229 10.50 1.10 -5.10
N THR A 230 10.07 0.59 -3.95
CA THR A 230 8.89 1.15 -3.25
C THR A 230 9.18 2.55 -2.73
N MET A 231 8.29 3.49 -3.01
CA MET A 231 8.44 4.89 -2.61
C MET A 231 7.67 5.18 -1.33
N LEU A 232 8.35 5.73 -0.31
CA LEU A 232 7.76 6.16 0.95
C LEU A 232 7.84 7.69 1.04
N LEU A 233 6.67 8.34 1.09
CA LEU A 233 6.57 9.79 1.25
C LEU A 233 6.30 10.14 2.71
N LEU A 234 7.20 10.92 3.31
CA LEU A 234 7.14 11.36 4.69
C LEU A 234 6.75 12.84 4.73
N LEU A 235 5.64 13.16 5.37
CA LEU A 235 5.02 14.48 5.38
C LEU A 235 4.96 15.07 6.78
N GLN A 236 5.32 16.34 6.89
CA GLN A 236 5.03 17.14 8.06
C GLN A 236 3.54 17.44 8.11
N GLU A 237 2.87 17.05 9.20
CA GLU A 237 1.51 17.50 9.44
C GLU A 237 1.47 19.01 9.64
N THR A 238 0.61 19.69 8.91
CA THR A 238 0.27 21.08 9.16
C THR A 238 -0.80 21.12 10.24
N SER A 239 -0.50 21.75 11.38
CA SER A 239 -1.51 21.99 12.42
C SER A 239 -2.64 22.83 11.82
N SER A 240 -3.83 22.25 11.73
CA SER A 240 -5.05 22.97 11.31
C SER A 240 -5.54 23.89 12.40
#